data_3a5f1411b9611d2286f624e483589fb9
#
_entry.id   3a5f1411b9611d2286f624e483589fb9
#
_cell.length_a   1.000
_cell.length_b   1.000
_cell.length_c   1.000
_cell.angle_alpha   90.00
_cell.angle_beta   90.00
_cell.angle_gamma   90.00
#
_symmetry.space_group_name_H-M   'P 1'
#
loop_
_entity.id
_entity.type
_entity.pdbx_description
1 polymer ?
#
loop_
_entity_poly.entity_id
_entity_poly.type
_entity_poly.pdbx_seq_one_letter_code
_entity_poly.pdbx_strand_id
1 'polypeptide(L)'
;MKYLKLLLLLLTVSSYSQYKDGISVVQFSAEFVQENEISLKKFNDHNTHLFYLSKHSDHFTNEKIIYIPTVILFHDGEEILKIESGVTLNLPEDTTARIEKAIDKILS
;
A
#
# COMPACT_ATOMS: atom_id res chain seq x y z
N MET A 1 -13.34 27.03 23.53
CA MET A 1 -12.07 27.04 22.84
C MET A 1 -11.33 25.71 22.93
N LYS A 2 -11.47 24.96 24.03
CA LYS A 2 -10.91 23.62 24.16
C LYS A 2 -11.39 22.66 23.06
N TYR A 3 -12.66 22.79 22.69
CA TYR A 3 -13.27 21.85 21.73
C TYR A 3 -12.79 22.08 20.30
N LEU A 4 -12.41 23.31 19.96
CA LEU A 4 -11.91 23.63 18.64
C LEU A 4 -10.56 22.98 18.37
N LYS A 5 -9.68 22.96 19.35
CA LYS A 5 -8.36 22.33 19.24
C LYS A 5 -8.47 20.80 19.07
N LEU A 6 -9.39 20.18 19.78
CA LEU A 6 -9.65 18.75 19.67
C LEU A 6 -10.17 18.38 18.28
N LEU A 7 -11.07 19.21 17.75
CA LEU A 7 -11.64 18.99 16.42
C LEU A 7 -10.57 19.08 15.34
N LEU A 8 -9.68 20.05 15.43
CA LEU A 8 -8.57 20.22 14.49
C LEU A 8 -7.61 19.03 14.54
N LEU A 9 -7.34 18.50 15.72
CA LEU A 9 -6.48 17.35 15.91
C LEU A 9 -7.06 16.11 15.23
N LEU A 10 -8.35 15.89 15.38
CA LEU A 10 -9.05 14.76 14.74
C LEU A 10 -9.01 14.85 13.22
N LEU A 11 -9.22 16.05 12.67
CA LEU A 11 -9.12 16.26 11.22
C LEU A 11 -7.72 15.99 10.70
N THR A 12 -6.71 16.39 11.44
CA THR A 12 -5.31 16.16 11.06
C THR A 12 -4.98 14.67 11.02
N VAL A 13 -5.42 13.92 12.02
CA VAL A 13 -5.19 12.47 12.10
C VAL A 13 -5.88 11.73 10.95
N SER A 14 -7.11 12.11 10.61
CA SER A 14 -7.86 11.43 9.57
C SER A 14 -7.29 11.63 8.17
N SER A 15 -6.46 12.66 7.94
CA SER A 15 -5.90 12.93 6.62
C SER A 15 -4.66 12.08 6.29
N TYR A 16 -4.06 11.36 7.25
CA TYR A 16 -2.79 10.66 7.04
C TYR A 16 -2.91 9.23 6.53
N SER A 17 -4.10 8.64 6.51
CA SER A 17 -4.24 7.21 6.28
C SER A 17 -5.04 6.84 5.03
N GLN A 18 -5.26 7.77 4.10
CA GLN A 18 -6.13 7.54 2.96
C GLN A 18 -5.78 6.32 2.12
N TYR A 19 -4.50 6.10 1.83
CA TYR A 19 -4.12 4.95 1.02
C TYR A 19 -4.05 3.65 1.83
N LYS A 20 -4.28 3.72 3.14
CA LYS A 20 -4.27 2.56 4.04
C LYS A 20 -5.67 2.24 4.61
N ASP A 21 -6.70 2.95 4.17
CA ASP A 21 -8.05 2.80 4.73
C ASP A 21 -8.69 1.50 4.27
N GLY A 22 -9.40 0.85 5.20
CA GLY A 22 -10.05 -0.42 4.91
C GLY A 22 -9.04 -1.46 4.44
N ILE A 23 -9.44 -2.30 3.50
CA ILE A 23 -8.53 -3.22 2.82
C ILE A 23 -7.90 -2.46 1.65
N SER A 24 -6.60 -2.25 1.69
CA SER A 24 -5.87 -1.49 0.68
C SER A 24 -4.69 -2.28 0.15
N VAL A 25 -4.59 -2.40 -1.17
CA VAL A 25 -3.45 -3.02 -1.83
C VAL A 25 -2.67 -1.90 -2.51
N VAL A 26 -1.43 -1.68 -2.06
CA VAL A 26 -0.60 -0.57 -2.53
C VAL A 26 0.67 -1.11 -3.14
N GLN A 27 0.93 -0.74 -4.39
CA GLN A 27 2.17 -1.12 -5.08
C GLN A 27 3.07 0.10 -5.20
N PHE A 28 4.32 -0.08 -4.78
CA PHE A 28 5.35 0.96 -4.84
C PHE A 28 6.31 0.59 -5.96
N SER A 29 6.44 1.47 -6.95
CA SER A 29 7.18 1.19 -8.18
C SER A 29 7.98 2.42 -8.65
N ALA A 30 8.55 2.32 -9.83
CA ALA A 30 9.16 3.43 -10.54
C ALA A 30 9.00 3.17 -12.03
N GLU A 31 9.12 4.21 -12.84
CA GLU A 31 8.89 4.08 -14.28
C GLU A 31 9.79 3.03 -14.92
N PHE A 32 11.04 2.90 -14.48
CA PHE A 32 11.98 1.96 -15.08
C PHE A 32 11.70 0.49 -14.77
N VAL A 33 10.77 0.19 -13.86
CA VAL A 33 10.37 -1.19 -13.54
C VAL A 33 8.90 -1.47 -13.81
N GLN A 34 8.25 -0.65 -14.63
CA GLN A 34 6.83 -0.81 -14.98
C GLN A 34 6.49 -2.22 -15.45
N GLU A 35 7.36 -2.83 -16.24
CA GLU A 35 7.14 -4.17 -16.78
C GLU A 35 7.13 -5.25 -15.70
N ASN A 36 7.69 -4.95 -14.53
CA ASN A 36 7.79 -5.91 -13.42
C ASN A 36 6.64 -5.77 -12.42
N GLU A 37 5.74 -4.82 -12.63
CA GLU A 37 4.58 -4.62 -11.75
C GLU A 37 3.55 -5.71 -11.92
N ILE A 38 2.82 -5.98 -10.84
CA ILE A 38 1.62 -6.82 -10.95
C ILE A 38 0.41 -5.94 -11.27
N SER A 39 -0.59 -6.55 -11.90
CA SER A 39 -1.88 -5.88 -12.10
C SER A 39 -2.66 -5.86 -10.79
N LEU A 40 -3.24 -4.71 -10.46
CA LEU A 40 -4.06 -4.56 -9.26
C LEU A 40 -5.56 -4.73 -9.56
N LYS A 41 -5.92 -5.09 -10.79
CA LYS A 41 -7.31 -5.20 -11.23
C LYS A 41 -8.13 -6.19 -10.42
N LYS A 42 -7.51 -7.28 -9.97
CA LYS A 42 -8.20 -8.30 -9.16
C LYS A 42 -8.66 -7.77 -7.81
N PHE A 43 -8.12 -6.64 -7.37
CA PHE A 43 -8.41 -6.06 -6.06
C PHE A 43 -9.31 -4.83 -6.15
N ASN A 44 -9.99 -4.65 -7.28
CA ASN A 44 -10.83 -3.46 -7.53
C ASN A 44 -11.98 -3.30 -6.53
N ASP A 45 -12.38 -4.36 -5.85
CA ASP A 45 -13.41 -4.30 -4.80
C ASP A 45 -12.92 -3.61 -3.54
N HIS A 46 -11.63 -3.38 -3.46
CA HIS A 46 -10.96 -2.75 -2.33
C HIS A 46 -10.23 -1.50 -2.80
N ASN A 47 -9.53 -0.82 -1.90
CA ASN A 47 -8.68 0.30 -2.28
C ASN A 47 -7.42 -0.20 -2.96
N THR A 48 -7.06 0.39 -4.08
CA THR A 48 -5.82 0.07 -4.77
C THR A 48 -5.09 1.35 -5.12
N HIS A 49 -3.77 1.33 -4.96
CA HIS A 49 -2.92 2.47 -5.30
C HIS A 49 -1.62 1.99 -5.92
N LEU A 50 -1.18 2.70 -6.93
CA LEU A 50 0.13 2.50 -7.56
C LEU A 50 0.90 3.81 -7.41
N PHE A 51 1.97 3.78 -6.64
CA PHE A 51 2.80 4.95 -6.40
C PHE A 51 4.15 4.81 -7.09
N TYR A 52 4.57 5.85 -7.79
CA TYR A 52 5.90 5.95 -8.38
C TYR A 52 6.80 6.81 -7.51
N LEU A 53 8.05 6.36 -7.36
CA LEU A 53 9.04 7.04 -6.53
C LEU A 53 9.21 8.51 -6.92
N SER A 54 9.17 8.82 -8.21
CA SER A 54 9.33 10.17 -8.71
C SER A 54 8.21 11.12 -8.27
N LYS A 55 7.05 10.59 -7.91
CA LYS A 55 5.86 11.40 -7.58
C LYS A 55 5.47 11.35 -6.10
N HIS A 56 5.84 10.28 -5.41
CA HIS A 56 5.40 10.04 -4.03
C HIS A 56 6.53 9.53 -3.14
N SER A 57 7.70 10.17 -3.22
CA SER A 57 8.87 9.74 -2.46
C SER A 57 8.65 9.70 -0.96
N ASP A 58 7.77 10.56 -0.43
CA ASP A 58 7.41 10.58 0.98
C ASP A 58 6.71 9.30 1.42
N HIS A 59 5.83 8.74 0.58
CA HIS A 59 5.18 7.46 0.86
C HIS A 59 6.19 6.33 0.95
N PHE A 60 7.20 6.34 0.08
CA PHE A 60 8.27 5.34 0.10
C PHE A 60 9.06 5.39 1.39
N THR A 61 9.36 6.60 1.87
CA THR A 61 10.05 6.79 3.15
C THR A 61 9.18 6.34 4.32
N ASN A 62 7.91 6.72 4.31
CA ASN A 62 6.98 6.39 5.39
C ASN A 62 6.80 4.88 5.55
N GLU A 63 6.77 4.14 4.45
CA GLU A 63 6.58 2.68 4.48
C GLU A 63 7.90 1.91 4.44
N LYS A 64 9.03 2.59 4.48
CA LYS A 64 10.37 1.99 4.48
C LYS A 64 10.59 1.08 3.29
N ILE A 65 10.25 1.58 2.10
CA ILE A 65 10.40 0.84 0.85
C ILE A 65 11.87 0.85 0.45
N ILE A 66 12.45 -0.34 0.32
CA ILE A 66 13.87 -0.53 -0.05
C ILE A 66 13.98 -1.07 -1.47
N TYR A 67 13.08 -1.98 -1.83
CA TYR A 67 13.06 -2.62 -3.16
C TYR A 67 11.83 -2.19 -3.93
N ILE A 68 11.95 -2.13 -5.24
CA ILE A 68 10.83 -1.83 -6.15
C ILE A 68 10.80 -2.86 -7.28
N PRO A 69 9.61 -3.37 -7.64
CA PRO A 69 8.33 -3.10 -6.97
C PRO A 69 8.22 -3.77 -5.60
N THR A 70 7.43 -3.17 -4.73
CA THR A 70 7.01 -3.75 -3.45
C THR A 70 5.50 -3.57 -3.34
N VAL A 71 4.80 -4.60 -2.88
CA VAL A 71 3.35 -4.54 -2.68
C VAL A 71 3.04 -4.74 -1.21
N ILE A 72 2.23 -3.85 -0.65
CA ILE A 72 1.80 -3.94 0.73
C ILE A 72 0.28 -4.05 0.80
N LEU A 73 -0.21 -4.99 1.59
CA LEU A 73 -1.61 -5.10 1.95
C LEU A 73 -1.80 -4.45 3.32
N PHE A 74 -2.66 -3.45 3.39
CA PHE A 74 -3.05 -2.79 4.64
C PHE A 74 -4.48 -3.16 5.00
N HIS A 75 -4.75 -3.18 6.30
CA HIS A 75 -6.12 -3.29 6.81
C HIS A 75 -6.27 -2.28 7.94
N ASP A 76 -7.14 -1.29 7.72
CA ASP A 76 -7.42 -0.20 8.66
C ASP A 76 -6.14 0.47 9.18
N GLY A 77 -5.23 0.76 8.27
CA GLY A 77 -3.99 1.44 8.57
C GLY A 77 -2.82 0.55 8.97
N GLU A 78 -3.07 -0.74 9.19
CA GLU A 78 -2.07 -1.69 9.66
C GLU A 78 -1.52 -2.52 8.51
N GLU A 79 -0.20 -2.68 8.46
CA GLU A 79 0.44 -3.53 7.47
C GLU A 79 0.18 -5.01 7.81
N ILE A 80 -0.47 -5.71 6.89
CA ILE A 80 -0.81 -7.13 7.05
C ILE A 80 0.22 -8.01 6.33
N LEU A 81 0.66 -7.59 5.14
CA LEU A 81 1.55 -8.36 4.30
C LEU A 81 2.39 -7.41 3.46
N LYS A 82 3.68 -7.66 3.38
CA LYS A 82 4.60 -6.89 2.54
C LYS A 82 5.39 -7.86 1.68
N ILE A 83 5.28 -7.72 0.37
CA ILE A 83 5.98 -8.57 -0.58
C ILE A 83 6.95 -7.70 -1.38
N GLU A 84 8.24 -8.01 -1.27
CA GLU A 84 9.31 -7.24 -1.88
C GLU A 84 9.90 -8.00 -3.06
N SER A 85 10.27 -7.26 -4.11
CA SER A 85 10.93 -7.84 -5.28
C SER A 85 12.36 -8.31 -4.98
N GLY A 86 13.03 -7.64 -4.06
CA GLY A 86 14.44 -7.89 -3.80
C GLY A 86 15.34 -7.35 -4.90
N VAL A 87 16.57 -7.85 -4.94
CA VAL A 87 17.61 -7.34 -5.85
C VAL A 87 17.34 -7.66 -7.32
N THR A 88 16.51 -8.64 -7.61
CA THR A 88 16.16 -9.01 -8.99
C THR A 88 15.17 -8.05 -9.63
N LEU A 89 14.53 -7.17 -8.84
CA LEU A 89 13.46 -6.26 -9.26
C LEU A 89 12.22 -6.99 -9.79
N ASN A 90 12.08 -8.28 -9.49
CA ASN A 90 10.92 -9.09 -9.86
C ASN A 90 10.19 -9.56 -8.62
N LEU A 91 8.90 -9.32 -8.57
CA LEU A 91 8.05 -9.85 -7.50
C LEU A 91 7.93 -11.37 -7.65
N PRO A 92 7.76 -12.11 -6.53
CA PRO A 92 7.51 -13.54 -6.62
C PRO A 92 6.28 -13.85 -7.48
N GLU A 93 6.28 -14.99 -8.15
CA GLU A 93 5.19 -15.39 -9.05
C GLU A 93 3.85 -15.55 -8.31
N ASP A 94 3.91 -15.91 -7.03
CA ASP A 94 2.72 -16.13 -6.22
C ASP A 94 2.23 -14.87 -5.49
N THR A 95 2.74 -13.69 -5.84
CA THR A 95 2.41 -12.43 -5.16
C THR A 95 0.91 -12.19 -5.11
N THR A 96 0.24 -12.25 -6.25
CA THR A 96 -1.22 -12.02 -6.32
C THR A 96 -1.98 -13.04 -5.47
N ALA A 97 -1.61 -14.31 -5.57
CA ALA A 97 -2.27 -15.37 -4.82
C ALA A 97 -2.11 -15.19 -3.30
N ARG A 98 -0.94 -14.75 -2.86
CA ARG A 98 -0.68 -14.49 -1.44
C ARG A 98 -1.52 -13.34 -0.92
N ILE A 99 -1.68 -12.30 -1.71
CA ILE A 99 -2.51 -11.15 -1.34
C ILE A 99 -3.98 -11.57 -1.26
N GLU A 100 -4.47 -12.32 -2.25
CA GLU A 100 -5.84 -12.84 -2.26
C GLU A 100 -6.12 -13.69 -1.02
N LYS A 101 -5.20 -14.56 -0.67
CA LYS A 101 -5.33 -15.41 0.51
C LYS A 101 -5.38 -14.60 1.80
N ALA A 102 -4.54 -13.58 1.90
CA ALA A 102 -4.53 -12.70 3.07
C ALA A 102 -5.81 -11.89 3.20
N ILE A 103 -6.37 -11.42 2.08
CA ILE A 103 -7.66 -10.72 2.07
C ILE A 103 -8.78 -11.67 2.52
N ASP A 104 -8.77 -12.90 2.02
CA ASP A 104 -9.77 -13.91 2.42
C ASP A 104 -9.76 -14.14 3.93
N LYS A 105 -8.58 -14.15 4.53
CA LYS A 105 -8.44 -14.26 5.99
C LYS A 105 -9.06 -13.08 6.73
N ILE A 106 -8.87 -11.88 6.20
CA ILE A 106 -9.47 -10.67 6.81
C ILE A 106 -10.98 -10.74 6.75
N LEU A 107 -11.53 -11.24 5.64
CA LEU A 107 -12.97 -11.30 5.40
C LEU A 107 -13.67 -12.50 6.03
N SER A 108 -12.94 -13.47 6.51
CA SER A 108 -13.53 -14.69 7.08
C SER A 108 -14.03 -14.53 8.52
#